data_eaacc8952ccac1f0c028d74960046650
#
_entry.id   eaacc8952ccac1f0c028d74960046650
#
_cell.length_a   1.000
_cell.length_b   1.000
_cell.length_c   1.000
_cell.angle_alpha   90.00
_cell.angle_beta   90.00
_cell.angle_gamma   90.00
#
_symmetry.space_group_name_H-M   'P 1'
#
loop_
_entity.id
_entity.type
_entity.pdbx_description
1 polymer ?
#
loop_
_entity_poly.entity_id
_entity_poly.type
_entity_poly.pdbx_seq_one_letter_code
_entity_poly.pdbx_strand_id
1 'polypeptide(L)' 'MPNRPTEDRYNPAPIGSEFEDQLFDDINIGEIFRLYDNNNEETQLYRKETETEAMNVKTREVSVQNKRTVVYIKI' A
#
# COMPACT_ATOMS: atom_id res chain seq x y z
N MET A 1 -8.94 20.75 8.39
CA MET A 1 -8.95 20.05 8.36
C MET A 1 -9.26 19.75 8.46
N PRO A 2 -9.22 19.69 8.32
CA PRO A 2 -9.36 19.00 8.36
C PRO A 2 -9.58 18.37 8.15
N ASN A 3 -9.53 18.39 8.14
CA ASN A 3 -9.61 17.53 7.92
C ASN A 3 -9.93 16.99 7.32
N ARG A 4 -9.21 17.05 7.26
CA ARG A 4 -9.63 16.21 6.28
C ARG A 4 -10.11 14.98 6.85
N PRO A 5 -11.27 14.57 6.51
CA PRO A 5 -11.74 13.36 7.09
C PRO A 5 -10.88 12.22 6.71
N THR A 6 -10.30 12.30 5.54
CA THR A 6 -9.47 11.21 5.17
C THR A 6 -8.20 11.27 5.88
N GLU A 7 -7.90 12.38 6.50
CA GLU A 7 -6.73 12.42 7.15
C GLU A 7 -6.68 11.54 8.23
N ASP A 8 -7.77 11.26 8.82
CA ASP A 8 -7.75 10.36 9.88
C ASP A 8 -7.35 9.04 9.43
N ARG A 9 -7.70 8.69 8.21
CA ARG A 9 -7.37 7.40 7.73
C ARG A 9 -6.12 7.42 6.95
N TYR A 10 -5.63 8.59 6.61
CA TYR A 10 -4.42 8.66 5.86
C TYR A 10 -3.27 8.41 6.78
N ASN A 11 -2.60 7.34 6.59
CA ASN A 11 -1.44 7.01 7.38
C ASN A 11 -0.20 7.51 6.71
N PRO A 12 0.69 8.12 7.46
CA PRO A 12 1.92 8.58 6.86
C PRO A 12 2.74 7.35 6.48
N ALA A 13 3.75 7.56 5.69
CA ALA A 13 4.60 6.47 5.27
C ALA A 13 5.12 5.73 6.50
N PRO A 14 5.21 4.44 6.42
CA PRO A 14 5.68 3.66 7.54
C PRO A 14 7.16 3.90 7.74
N ILE A 15 7.58 3.79 8.96
CA ILE A 15 8.98 3.92 9.27
C ILE A 15 9.60 5.17 8.75
N GLY A 16 9.34 6.25 9.42
CA GLY A 16 10.00 7.48 9.14
C GLY A 16 9.74 7.95 7.74
N SER A 17 10.78 8.38 7.09
CA SER A 17 10.63 8.95 5.79
C SER A 17 11.27 8.13 4.69
N GLU A 18 11.49 6.86 4.92
CA GLU A 18 12.14 6.04 3.94
C GLU A 18 11.20 5.56 2.84
N PHE A 19 9.93 5.86 2.95
CA PHE A 19 8.95 5.40 1.98
C PHE A 19 8.19 6.59 1.44
N GLU A 20 7.69 6.46 0.22
CA GLU A 20 6.81 7.47 -0.31
C GLU A 20 5.52 6.80 -0.68
N ASP A 21 4.39 7.50 -0.56
CA ASP A 21 3.11 6.92 -0.86
C ASP A 21 2.77 7.14 -2.32
N GLN A 22 2.15 6.14 -2.91
CA GLN A 22 1.71 6.19 -4.28
C GLN A 22 0.39 5.47 -4.38
N LEU A 23 -0.30 5.60 -5.49
CA LEU A 23 -1.51 4.85 -5.71
C LEU A 23 -1.15 3.50 -6.32
N PHE A 24 -1.93 2.48 -6.01
CA PHE A 24 -1.68 1.15 -6.53
C PHE A 24 -1.62 1.19 -8.06
N ASP A 25 -2.45 2.02 -8.69
CA ASP A 25 -2.51 2.12 -10.13
C ASP A 25 -1.22 2.69 -10.72
N ASP A 26 -0.44 3.40 -9.93
CA ASP A 26 0.77 4.05 -10.41
C ASP A 26 2.02 3.20 -10.30
N ILE A 27 1.95 2.06 -9.67
CA ILE A 27 3.14 1.22 -9.54
C ILE A 27 3.14 0.17 -10.64
N ASN A 28 4.30 -0.36 -10.95
CA ASN A 28 4.45 -1.33 -12.04
C ASN A 28 4.20 -2.75 -11.58
N ILE A 29 3.70 -3.56 -12.49
CA ILE A 29 3.53 -4.99 -12.21
C ILE A 29 4.91 -5.56 -11.88
N GLY A 30 4.95 -6.34 -10.82
CA GLY A 30 6.20 -6.91 -10.34
C GLY A 30 6.86 -6.10 -9.24
N GLU A 31 6.39 -4.89 -9.00
CA GLU A 31 6.99 -4.04 -7.99
C GLU A 31 6.54 -4.44 -6.60
N ILE A 32 7.47 -4.36 -5.65
CA ILE A 32 7.20 -4.68 -4.26
C ILE A 32 6.81 -3.40 -3.53
N PHE A 33 5.80 -3.48 -2.71
CA PHE A 33 5.33 -2.32 -1.96
C PHE A 33 4.78 -2.76 -0.62
N ARG A 34 4.46 -1.83 0.23
CA ARG A 34 3.87 -2.11 1.53
C ARG A 34 2.46 -1.59 1.61
N LEU A 35 1.61 -2.37 2.27
CA LEU A 35 0.24 -1.97 2.55
C LEU A 35 0.01 -2.14 4.02
N TYR A 36 -0.79 -1.26 4.61
CA TYR A 36 -1.22 -1.43 5.99
C TYR A 36 -2.21 -2.58 6.03
N ASP A 37 -2.18 -3.32 7.13
CA ASP A 37 -3.12 -4.40 7.31
C ASP A 37 -4.50 -3.83 7.62
N ASN A 38 -5.47 -4.69 7.85
CA ASN A 38 -6.85 -4.25 8.04
C ASN A 38 -7.03 -3.38 9.27
N ASN A 39 -6.11 -3.47 10.22
CA ASN A 39 -6.21 -2.69 11.43
C ASN A 39 -5.39 -1.41 11.35
N ASN A 40 -4.67 -1.22 10.26
CA ASN A 40 -3.80 -0.08 10.06
C ASN A 40 -2.73 0.04 11.14
N GLU A 41 -2.30 -1.08 11.68
CA GLU A 41 -1.30 -1.07 12.73
C GLU A 41 0.09 -1.38 12.22
N GLU A 42 0.20 -2.17 11.19
CA GLU A 42 1.51 -2.47 10.64
C GLU A 42 1.37 -2.74 9.17
N THR A 43 2.46 -2.67 8.47
CA THR A 43 2.44 -2.90 7.04
C THR A 43 2.93 -4.29 6.72
N GLN A 44 2.53 -4.78 5.57
CA GLN A 44 3.00 -6.06 5.07
C GLN A 44 3.47 -5.88 3.65
N LEU A 45 4.37 -6.73 3.21
CA LEU A 45 4.93 -6.64 1.87
C LEU A 45 4.03 -7.34 0.87
N TYR A 46 3.85 -6.68 -0.25
CA TYR A 46 3.05 -7.22 -1.35
C TYR A 46 3.81 -7.02 -2.64
N ARG A 47 3.45 -7.79 -3.66
CA ARG A 47 3.98 -7.60 -4.99
C ARG A 47 2.80 -7.42 -5.93
N LYS A 48 2.86 -6.44 -6.83
CA LYS A 48 1.80 -6.22 -7.78
C LYS A 48 1.87 -7.32 -8.84
N GLU A 49 0.84 -8.14 -8.94
CA GLU A 49 0.84 -9.27 -9.85
C GLU A 49 0.18 -8.91 -11.17
N THR A 50 -0.88 -8.14 -11.11
CA THR A 50 -1.58 -7.68 -12.32
C THR A 50 -2.01 -6.26 -12.05
N GLU A 51 -2.74 -5.66 -12.97
CA GLU A 51 -3.18 -4.30 -12.79
C GLU A 51 -4.14 -4.15 -11.61
N THR A 52 -4.78 -5.23 -11.19
CA THR A 52 -5.76 -5.17 -10.12
C THR A 52 -5.46 -6.08 -8.95
N GLU A 53 -4.43 -6.90 -9.04
CA GLU A 53 -4.16 -7.88 -8.00
C GLU A 53 -2.78 -7.77 -7.42
N ALA A 54 -2.68 -8.06 -6.14
CA ALA A 54 -1.39 -8.07 -5.45
C ALA A 54 -1.29 -9.33 -4.61
N MET A 55 -0.10 -9.84 -4.46
CA MET A 55 0.16 -11.03 -3.66
C MET A 55 0.92 -10.64 -2.42
N ASN A 56 0.44 -11.13 -1.27
CA ASN A 56 1.16 -10.95 -0.02
C ASN A 56 2.40 -11.84 -0.09
N VAL A 57 3.56 -11.23 0.02
CA VAL A 57 4.81 -11.94 -0.17
C VAL A 57 5.00 -13.02 0.88
N LYS A 58 4.51 -12.80 2.08
CA LYS A 58 4.70 -13.75 3.14
C LYS A 58 3.73 -14.92 3.05
N THR A 59 2.46 -14.63 2.81
CA THR A 59 1.44 -15.68 2.82
C THR A 59 1.18 -16.26 1.44
N ARG A 60 1.60 -15.55 0.41
CA ARG A 60 1.40 -15.93 -0.98
C ARG A 60 -0.06 -15.84 -1.40
N GLU A 61 -0.88 -15.15 -0.62
CA GLU A 61 -2.28 -14.97 -0.98
C GLU A 61 -2.43 -13.80 -1.92
N VAL A 62 -3.24 -13.98 -2.95
CA VAL A 62 -3.48 -12.95 -3.94
C VAL A 62 -4.84 -12.33 -3.66
N SER A 63 -4.91 -11.01 -3.71
CA SER A 63 -6.17 -10.30 -3.49
C SER A 63 -6.31 -9.16 -4.48
N VAL A 64 -7.54 -8.79 -4.74
CA VAL A 64 -7.83 -7.68 -5.63
C VAL A 64 -7.66 -6.37 -4.86
N GLN A 65 -7.01 -5.42 -5.48
CA GLN A 65 -6.78 -4.12 -4.86
C GLN A 65 -7.49 -3.03 -5.66
N ASN A 66 -7.97 -2.03 -4.96
CA ASN A 66 -8.57 -0.89 -5.61
C ASN A 66 -7.44 -0.07 -6.22
N LYS A 67 -7.63 0.45 -7.42
CA LYS A 67 -6.60 1.22 -8.08
C LYS A 67 -6.19 2.45 -7.30
N ARG A 68 -7.07 2.97 -6.47
CA ARG A 68 -6.77 4.16 -5.70
C ARG A 68 -6.26 3.85 -4.29
N THR A 69 -5.97 2.61 -4.02
CA THR A 69 -5.39 2.24 -2.73
C THR A 69 -4.01 2.86 -2.60
N VAL A 70 -3.76 3.47 -1.46
CA VAL A 70 -2.46 4.08 -1.21
C VAL A 70 -1.49 2.99 -0.77
N VAL A 71 -0.36 2.93 -1.43
CA VAL A 71 0.68 1.95 -1.12
C VAL A 71 1.97 2.70 -0.81
N TYR A 72 2.93 2.04 -0.21
CA TYR A 72 4.17 2.69 0.22
C TYR A 72 5.36 2.01 -0.43
N ILE A 73 6.13 2.80 -1.16
CA ILE A 73 7.28 2.30 -1.90
C ILE A 73 8.54 2.80 -1.24
N LYS A 74 9.51 1.94 -1.05
CA LYS A 74 10.74 2.36 -0.43
C LYS A 74 11.53 3.22 -1.40
N ILE A 75 11.99 4.34 -0.90
CA ILE A 75 12.75 5.28 -1.70
C ILE A 75 14.19 4.80 -1.91
#